data_d8b903bc66c540955b503f3e92c3bb7c
#
_entry.id   d8b903bc66c540955b503f3e92c3bb7c
#
_cell.length_a   1.000
_cell.length_b   1.000
_cell.length_c   1.000
_cell.angle_alpha   90.00
_cell.angle_beta   90.00
_cell.angle_gamma   90.00
#
_symmetry.space_group_name_H-M   'P 1'
#
loop_
_entity.id
_entity.type
_entity.pdbx_description
1 polymer ?
#
loop_
_entity_poly.entity_id
_entity_poly.type
_entity_poly.pdbx_seq_one_letter_code
_entity_poly.pdbx_strand_id
1 'polypeptide(L)' 'MIDTLKLKGRIVEKNKTIQKLAFKVGCTPYTLGQKIANEAPMDIEEAMIICQELDIKDEEFANFFLQRKLQNTTL' A
#
# COMPACT_ATOMS: atom_id res chain seq x y z
N MET A 1 1.36 7.00 6.20
CA MET A 1 0.53 7.31 5.02
C MET A 1 1.09 6.61 3.79
N ILE A 2 0.23 6.11 2.95
CA ILE A 2 0.64 5.37 1.76
C ILE A 2 0.84 6.33 0.60
N ASP A 3 1.91 6.10 -0.16
CA ASP A 3 2.08 6.81 -1.43
C ASP A 3 1.20 6.11 -2.46
N THR A 4 -0.01 6.61 -2.62
CA THR A 4 -1.04 5.94 -3.41
C THR A 4 -0.64 5.76 -4.86
N LEU A 5 -0.07 6.80 -5.47
CA LEU A 5 0.30 6.71 -6.89
C LEU A 5 1.42 5.72 -7.10
N LYS A 6 2.41 5.73 -6.21
CA LYS A 6 3.52 4.81 -6.34
C LYS A 6 3.05 3.37 -6.15
N LEU A 7 2.16 3.14 -5.19
CA LEU A 7 1.65 1.80 -4.95
C LEU A 7 0.81 1.31 -6.13
N LYS A 8 -0.05 2.16 -6.66
CA LYS A 8 -0.83 1.79 -7.83
C LYS A 8 0.06 1.46 -9.02
N GLY A 9 1.14 2.21 -9.19
CA GLY A 9 2.10 1.92 -10.24
C GLY A 9 2.73 0.55 -10.09
N ARG A 10 3.09 0.18 -8.85
CA ARG A 10 3.68 -1.14 -8.62
C ARG A 10 2.65 -2.25 -8.88
N ILE A 11 1.39 -2.02 -8.53
CA ILE A 11 0.34 -3.01 -8.80
C ILE A 11 0.27 -3.30 -10.30
N VAL A 12 0.27 -2.26 -11.11
CA VAL A 12 0.23 -2.41 -12.57
C VAL A 12 1.50 -3.08 -13.06
N GLU A 13 2.63 -2.65 -12.56
CA GLU A 13 3.92 -3.20 -12.96
C GLU A 13 4.00 -4.70 -12.72
N LYS A 14 3.40 -5.18 -11.65
CA LYS A 14 3.43 -6.60 -11.31
C LYS A 14 2.25 -7.38 -11.86
N ASN A 15 1.46 -6.75 -12.72
CA ASN A 15 0.30 -7.41 -13.32
C ASN A 15 -0.70 -7.92 -12.29
N LYS A 16 -0.86 -7.17 -11.21
CA LYS A 16 -1.84 -7.52 -10.20
C LYS A 16 -3.06 -6.62 -10.35
N THR A 17 -4.09 -6.92 -9.56
CA THR A 17 -5.30 -6.11 -9.54
C THR A 17 -5.70 -5.89 -8.10
N ILE A 18 -6.51 -4.85 -7.88
CA ILE A 18 -7.03 -4.59 -6.55
C ILE A 18 -7.87 -5.78 -6.06
N GLN A 19 -8.63 -6.42 -6.96
CA GLN A 19 -9.43 -7.58 -6.58
C GLN A 19 -8.56 -8.72 -6.06
N LYS A 20 -7.47 -9.01 -6.75
CA LYS A 20 -6.60 -10.10 -6.32
C LYS A 20 -5.92 -9.78 -5.00
N LEU A 21 -5.47 -8.53 -4.85
CA LEU A 21 -4.84 -8.13 -3.60
C LEU A 21 -5.83 -8.17 -2.45
N ALA A 22 -7.06 -7.71 -2.69
CA ALA A 22 -8.07 -7.73 -1.66
C ALA A 22 -8.37 -9.16 -1.20
N PHE A 23 -8.41 -10.09 -2.16
CA PHE A 23 -8.61 -11.48 -1.82
C PHE A 23 -7.50 -11.98 -0.89
N LYS A 24 -6.25 -11.65 -1.19
CA LYS A 24 -5.13 -12.08 -0.37
C LYS A 24 -5.14 -11.44 1.00
N VAL A 25 -5.51 -10.18 1.06
CA VAL A 25 -5.56 -9.44 2.32
C VAL A 25 -6.75 -9.88 3.17
N GLY A 26 -7.83 -10.31 2.52
CA GLY A 26 -9.02 -10.77 3.23
C GLY A 26 -10.09 -9.71 3.38
N CYS A 27 -10.16 -8.77 2.44
CA CYS A 27 -11.19 -7.74 2.47
C CYS A 27 -11.77 -7.56 1.07
N THR A 28 -12.76 -6.69 0.94
CA THR A 28 -13.35 -6.43 -0.36
C THR A 28 -12.47 -5.46 -1.15
N PRO A 29 -12.59 -5.47 -2.48
CA PRO A 29 -11.84 -4.49 -3.28
C PRO A 29 -12.14 -3.05 -2.90
N TYR A 30 -13.38 -2.75 -2.57
CA TYR A 30 -13.75 -1.40 -2.15
C TYR A 30 -12.97 -1.00 -0.88
N THR A 31 -12.96 -1.89 0.11
CA THR A 31 -12.27 -1.62 1.36
C THR A 31 -10.77 -1.45 1.14
N LEU A 32 -10.18 -2.31 0.32
CA LEU A 32 -8.76 -2.18 0.04
C LEU A 32 -8.47 -0.87 -0.69
N GLY A 33 -9.34 -0.50 -1.62
CA GLY A 33 -9.18 0.78 -2.31
C GLY A 33 -9.17 1.96 -1.36
N GLN A 34 -10.05 1.94 -0.36
CA GLN A 34 -10.05 3.01 0.64
C GLN A 34 -8.75 3.05 1.43
N LYS A 35 -8.23 1.88 1.80
CA LYS A 35 -6.98 1.83 2.56
C LYS A 35 -5.81 2.33 1.74
N ILE A 36 -5.75 1.97 0.48
CA ILE A 36 -4.68 2.44 -0.40
C ILE A 36 -4.79 3.94 -0.63
N ALA A 37 -6.01 4.48 -0.65
CA ALA A 37 -6.21 5.91 -0.85
C ALA A 37 -6.06 6.72 0.44
N ASN A 38 -5.68 6.08 1.54
CA ASN A 38 -5.52 6.74 2.84
C ASN A 38 -6.85 7.24 3.41
N GLU A 39 -7.96 6.62 3.00
CA GLU A 39 -9.27 6.96 3.52
C GLU A 39 -9.69 6.02 4.65
N ALA A 40 -8.94 4.97 4.85
CA ALA A 40 -9.14 4.04 5.94
C ALA A 40 -7.77 3.54 6.39
N PRO A 41 -7.61 3.19 7.67
CA PRO A 41 -6.29 2.74 8.14
C PRO A 41 -5.96 1.36 7.59
N MET A 42 -4.68 1.14 7.33
CA MET A 42 -4.17 -0.16 6.93
C MET A 42 -3.22 -0.63 8.04
N ASP A 43 -3.42 -1.84 8.54
CA ASP A 43 -2.54 -2.32 9.57
C ASP A 43 -1.28 -2.94 8.95
N ILE A 44 -0.32 -3.24 9.82
CA ILE A 44 0.98 -3.70 9.35
C ILE A 44 0.89 -5.06 8.68
N GLU A 45 0.00 -5.92 9.15
CA GLU A 45 -0.13 -7.25 8.53
C GLU A 45 -0.66 -7.14 7.11
N GLU A 46 -1.62 -6.25 6.91
CA GLU A 46 -2.15 -6.01 5.56
C GLU A 46 -1.06 -5.47 4.65
N ALA A 47 -0.28 -4.52 5.16
CA ALA A 47 0.81 -3.95 4.37
C ALA A 47 1.84 -5.01 4.01
N MET A 48 2.13 -5.92 4.92
CA MET A 48 3.10 -6.98 4.66
C MET A 48 2.62 -7.94 3.58
N ILE A 49 1.33 -8.27 3.61
CA ILE A 49 0.76 -9.13 2.57
C ILE A 49 0.89 -8.44 1.21
N ILE A 50 0.57 -7.16 1.15
CA ILE A 50 0.69 -6.41 -0.10
C ILE A 50 2.13 -6.38 -0.58
N CYS A 51 3.07 -6.15 0.33
CA CYS A 51 4.48 -6.15 -0.04
C CYS A 51 4.90 -7.48 -0.63
N GLN A 52 4.43 -8.56 -0.03
CA GLN A 52 4.77 -9.89 -0.52
C GLN A 52 4.21 -10.12 -1.92
N GLU A 53 2.95 -9.73 -2.14
CA GLU A 53 2.31 -9.92 -3.42
C GLU A 53 2.92 -9.06 -4.52
N LEU A 54 3.43 -7.89 -4.17
CA LEU A 54 3.99 -6.94 -5.12
C LEU A 54 5.51 -6.97 -5.15
N ASP A 55 6.12 -7.91 -4.43
CA ASP A 55 7.57 -8.04 -4.38
C ASP A 55 8.24 -6.74 -3.96
N ILE A 56 7.65 -6.07 -2.99
CA ILE A 56 8.23 -4.86 -2.41
C ILE A 56 9.21 -5.29 -1.32
N LYS A 57 10.46 -4.91 -1.48
CA LYS A 57 11.50 -5.34 -0.56
C LYS A 57 11.53 -4.45 0.68
N ASP A 58 12.16 -4.95 1.73
CA ASP A 58 12.21 -4.22 3.00
C ASP A 58 12.77 -2.82 2.82
N GLU A 59 13.82 -2.68 2.00
CA GLU A 59 14.42 -1.37 1.80
C GLU A 59 13.53 -0.43 1.01
N GLU A 60 12.49 -0.95 0.34
CA GLU A 60 11.55 -0.12 -0.38
C GLU A 60 10.30 0.20 0.43
N PHE A 61 10.10 -0.49 1.55
CA PHE A 61 8.85 -0.40 2.29
C PHE A 61 8.48 1.04 2.63
N ALA A 62 9.42 1.80 3.16
CA ALA A 62 9.14 3.17 3.56
C ALA A 62 8.74 4.05 2.39
N ASN A 63 9.23 3.73 1.18
CA ASN A 63 8.89 4.51 0.00
C ASN A 63 7.42 4.40 -0.36
N PHE A 64 6.77 3.32 0.03
CA PHE A 64 5.37 3.09 -0.30
C PHE A 64 4.45 3.35 0.88
N PHE A 65 4.87 3.01 2.09
CA PHE A 65 3.95 2.93 3.21
C PHE A 65 4.22 3.92 4.33
N LEU A 66 5.37 4.56 4.35
CA LEU A 66 5.71 5.46 5.43
C LEU A 66 5.96 6.88 4.96
N GLN A 67 5.25 7.26 3.91
CA GLN A 67 5.37 8.63 3.41
C GLN A 67 4.91 9.62 4.46
N ARG A 68 5.70 10.65 4.65
CA ARG A 68 5.37 11.70 5.60
C ARG A 68 5.44 13.03 4.90
N LYS A 69 4.68 13.94 5.42
CA LYS A 69 4.80 15.31 4.93
C LYS A 69 6.06 15.91 5.49
N LEU A 70 6.75 16.63 4.65
CA LEU A 70 8.03 17.18 5.05
C LEU A 70 7.92 18.17 6.18
N GLN A 71 6.83 18.85 6.24
CA GLN A 71 6.65 19.86 7.25
C GLN A 71 6.76 19.32 8.64
N ASN A 72 6.76 18.06 8.71
CA ASN A 72 6.89 17.50 10.01
C ASN A 72 8.23 17.62 10.55
N THR A 73 8.87 18.26 9.90
CA THR A 73 10.03 18.32 10.43
C THR A 73 10.49 19.38 10.94
N THR A 74 10.12 19.78 11.05
CA THR A 74 10.35 20.58 11.59
C THR A 74 10.84 20.90 12.33
N LEU A 75 10.99 20.81 12.30
CA LEU A 75 11.28 21.14 12.98
C LEU A 75 11.77 21.47 13.35
#